data_9888a8550307a7977a8de5ecc43ac801
#
_entry.id   9888a8550307a7977a8de5ecc43ac801
#
_cell.length_a   1.000
_cell.length_b   1.000
_cell.length_c   1.000
_cell.angle_alpha   90.00
_cell.angle_beta   90.00
_cell.angle_gamma   90.00
#
_symmetry.space_group_name_H-M   'P 1'
#
loop_
_entity.id
_entity.type
_entity.pdbx_description
1 polymer ?
#
loop_
_entity_poly.entity_id
_entity_poly.type
_entity_poly.pdbx_seq_one_letter_code
_entity_poly.pdbx_strand_id
1 'polypeptide(L)'
;MTPADYVIIFLCVASAIIGIWRGFTAEALSLLTLLVSIWLAWAFAGRVEGMLGAWIGASPEVRIWTARVIVFVLALLVGGLISWLARKLIRHTGLSGLDRLLGAGFGFLRAVVLIGLAVIAMEFLGLQQEPWWQEARLKPYADHAAAAVKYYAELGNRYLQDLKERPAASA
;
A
#
# COMPACT_ATOMS: atom_id res chain seq x y z
N MET A 1 8.50 -24.83 -16.11
CA MET A 1 8.35 -23.48 -15.53
C MET A 1 7.91 -22.55 -16.64
N THR A 2 6.82 -21.87 -16.44
CA THR A 2 6.27 -20.89 -17.37
C THR A 2 6.83 -19.50 -17.10
N PRO A 3 6.68 -18.51 -18.00
CA PRO A 3 7.03 -17.13 -17.73
C PRO A 3 6.40 -16.58 -16.43
N ALA A 4 5.19 -17.03 -16.08
CA ALA A 4 4.52 -16.66 -14.84
C ALA A 4 5.31 -17.08 -13.59
N ASP A 5 5.86 -18.30 -13.58
CA ASP A 5 6.67 -18.78 -12.45
C ASP A 5 7.90 -17.88 -12.21
N TYR A 6 8.58 -17.48 -13.30
CA TYR A 6 9.73 -16.58 -13.19
C TYR A 6 9.37 -15.20 -12.66
N VAL A 7 8.23 -14.65 -13.10
CA VAL A 7 7.74 -13.36 -12.60
C VAL A 7 7.40 -13.43 -11.10
N ILE A 8 6.73 -14.50 -10.67
CA ILE A 8 6.37 -14.69 -9.26
C ILE A 8 7.65 -14.80 -8.40
N ILE A 9 8.61 -15.65 -8.83
CA ILE A 9 9.89 -15.82 -8.11
C ILE A 9 10.64 -14.48 -8.07
N PHE A 10 10.73 -13.79 -9.20
CA PHE A 10 11.38 -12.49 -9.29
C PHE A 10 10.77 -11.47 -8.32
N LEU A 11 9.44 -11.37 -8.28
CA LEU A 11 8.73 -10.47 -7.35
C LEU A 11 9.03 -10.81 -5.89
N CYS A 12 8.99 -12.10 -5.53
CA CYS A 12 9.30 -12.55 -4.17
C CYS A 12 10.75 -12.21 -3.78
N VAL A 13 11.70 -12.58 -4.63
CA VAL A 13 13.13 -12.39 -4.35
C VAL A 13 13.49 -10.90 -4.33
N ALA A 14 13.08 -10.14 -5.34
CA ALA A 14 13.34 -8.71 -5.41
C ALA A 14 12.74 -7.97 -4.21
N SER A 15 11.50 -8.29 -3.84
CA SER A 15 10.82 -7.67 -2.71
C SER A 15 11.50 -8.01 -1.38
N ALA A 16 11.93 -9.26 -1.18
CA ALA A 16 12.67 -9.67 0.01
C ALA A 16 14.04 -8.97 0.09
N ILE A 17 14.79 -8.89 -1.01
CA ILE A 17 16.09 -8.18 -1.07
C ILE A 17 15.90 -6.70 -0.72
N ILE A 18 14.89 -6.03 -1.29
CA ILE A 18 14.58 -4.65 -0.97
C ILE A 18 14.25 -4.51 0.52
N GLY A 19 13.47 -5.45 1.08
CA GLY A 19 13.15 -5.48 2.51
C GLY A 19 14.38 -5.62 3.41
N ILE A 20 15.35 -6.48 3.04
CA ILE A 20 16.63 -6.63 3.73
C ILE A 20 17.45 -5.32 3.66
N TRP A 21 17.49 -4.70 2.50
CA TRP A 21 18.27 -3.47 2.29
C TRP A 21 17.71 -2.28 3.03
N ARG A 22 16.39 -2.12 3.00
CA ARG A 22 15.70 -0.99 3.63
C ARG A 22 15.47 -1.19 5.13
N GLY A 23 15.28 -2.44 5.57
CA GLY A 23 14.89 -2.82 6.92
C GLY A 23 13.38 -2.66 7.16
N PHE A 24 12.87 -3.39 8.16
CA PHE A 24 11.47 -3.38 8.57
C PHE A 24 10.99 -1.98 8.97
N THR A 25 11.79 -1.28 9.76
CA THR A 25 11.45 0.07 10.23
C THR A 25 11.23 1.03 9.07
N ALA A 26 12.06 0.94 8.02
CA ALA A 26 11.91 1.79 6.84
C ALA A 26 10.62 1.50 6.07
N GLU A 27 10.28 0.22 5.92
CA GLU A 27 9.06 -0.22 5.23
C GLU A 27 7.81 0.15 6.03
N ALA A 28 7.81 -0.12 7.34
CA ALA A 28 6.70 0.21 8.23
C ALA A 28 6.43 1.73 8.26
N LEU A 29 7.49 2.54 8.42
CA LEU A 29 7.36 4.00 8.40
C LEU A 29 6.90 4.52 7.04
N SER A 30 7.32 3.92 5.93
CA SER A 30 6.86 4.32 4.59
C SER A 30 5.37 4.06 4.41
N LEU A 31 4.88 2.90 4.85
CA LEU A 31 3.45 2.58 4.81
C LEU A 31 2.64 3.48 5.74
N LEU A 32 3.11 3.68 6.96
CA LEU A 32 2.46 4.58 7.90
C LEU A 32 2.37 6.00 7.34
N THR A 33 3.47 6.50 6.76
CA THR A 33 3.50 7.81 6.10
C THR A 33 2.48 7.88 4.97
N LEU A 34 2.40 6.85 4.12
CA LEU A 34 1.43 6.81 3.02
C LEU A 34 -0.01 6.86 3.53
N LEU A 35 -0.35 6.01 4.51
CA LEU A 35 -1.69 5.94 5.09
C LEU A 35 -2.08 7.27 5.76
N VAL A 36 -1.18 7.84 6.54
CA VAL A 36 -1.38 9.14 7.19
C VAL A 36 -1.51 10.25 6.15
N SER A 37 -0.73 10.23 5.06
CA SER A 37 -0.82 11.23 3.99
C SER A 37 -2.15 11.17 3.25
N ILE A 38 -2.65 9.95 2.98
CA ILE A 38 -3.99 9.77 2.40
C ILE A 38 -5.05 10.33 3.35
N TRP A 39 -4.99 9.96 4.61
CA TRP A 39 -5.94 10.43 5.63
C TRP A 39 -5.93 11.97 5.76
N LEU A 40 -4.74 12.58 5.84
CA LEU A 40 -4.58 14.03 5.89
C LEU A 40 -5.13 14.70 4.63
N ALA A 41 -4.90 14.13 3.45
CA ALA A 41 -5.42 14.65 2.20
C ALA A 41 -6.96 14.71 2.21
N TRP A 42 -7.65 13.72 2.79
CA TRP A 42 -9.10 13.76 2.92
C TRP A 42 -9.57 14.69 4.02
N ALA A 43 -8.91 14.72 5.17
CA ALA A 43 -9.31 15.51 6.34
C ALA A 43 -9.11 17.01 6.16
N PHE A 44 -8.05 17.42 5.45
CA PHE A 44 -7.63 18.83 5.37
C PHE A 44 -7.85 19.48 4.00
N ALA A 45 -8.23 18.74 2.97
CA ALA A 45 -8.43 19.28 1.63
C ALA A 45 -9.42 20.46 1.58
N GLY A 46 -10.51 20.40 2.33
CA GLY A 46 -11.50 21.49 2.36
C GLY A 46 -10.96 22.81 2.90
N ARG A 47 -10.04 22.76 3.89
CA ARG A 47 -9.38 23.97 4.39
C ARG A 47 -8.45 24.58 3.36
N VAL A 48 -7.68 23.74 2.65
CA VAL A 48 -6.75 24.18 1.61
C VAL A 48 -7.49 24.66 0.37
N GLU A 49 -8.61 24.02 0.01
CA GLU A 49 -9.48 24.46 -1.08
C GLU A 49 -9.99 25.91 -0.87
N GLY A 50 -10.43 26.23 0.36
CA GLY A 50 -10.86 27.59 0.70
C GLY A 50 -9.76 28.65 0.50
N MET A 51 -8.50 28.27 0.76
CA MET A 51 -7.34 29.15 0.52
C MET A 51 -6.99 29.25 -0.97
N LEU A 52 -7.15 28.18 -1.73
CA LEU A 52 -6.87 28.14 -3.17
C LEU A 52 -7.94 28.84 -4.00
N GLY A 53 -9.18 28.93 -3.49
CA GLY A 53 -10.30 29.50 -4.22
C GLY A 53 -10.11 30.94 -4.69
N ALA A 54 -9.24 31.69 -4.04
CA ALA A 54 -8.86 33.05 -4.42
C ALA A 54 -7.84 33.13 -5.57
N TRP A 55 -7.11 32.04 -5.84
CA TRP A 55 -5.97 32.01 -6.78
C TRP A 55 -6.23 31.18 -8.04
N ILE A 56 -7.09 30.19 -7.96
CA ILE A 56 -7.37 29.26 -9.06
C ILE A 56 -8.81 29.48 -9.51
N GLY A 57 -9.00 30.17 -10.63
CA GLY A 57 -10.31 30.39 -11.27
C GLY A 57 -10.92 29.10 -11.89
N ALA A 58 -10.70 27.93 -11.28
CA ALA A 58 -11.16 26.62 -11.74
C ALA A 58 -12.49 26.22 -11.07
N SER A 59 -13.14 25.19 -11.62
CA SER A 59 -14.35 24.60 -11.04
C SER A 59 -14.11 24.07 -9.62
N PRO A 60 -15.13 24.02 -8.76
CA PRO A 60 -15.01 23.52 -7.37
C PRO A 60 -14.38 22.12 -7.31
N GLU A 61 -14.70 21.27 -8.27
CA GLU A 61 -14.16 19.89 -8.34
C GLU A 61 -12.65 19.89 -8.58
N VAL A 62 -12.16 20.71 -9.50
CA VAL A 62 -10.72 20.83 -9.77
C VAL A 62 -9.99 21.39 -8.54
N ARG A 63 -10.57 22.36 -7.84
CA ARG A 63 -9.99 22.94 -6.63
C ARG A 63 -9.83 21.92 -5.51
N ILE A 64 -10.88 21.13 -5.22
CA ILE A 64 -10.81 20.12 -4.16
C ILE A 64 -9.80 19.00 -4.49
N TRP A 65 -9.72 18.55 -5.74
CA TRP A 65 -8.73 17.57 -6.15
C TRP A 65 -7.30 18.12 -6.08
N THR A 66 -7.10 19.36 -6.51
CA THR A 66 -5.80 20.06 -6.39
C THR A 66 -5.39 20.19 -4.92
N ALA A 67 -6.31 20.59 -4.04
CA ALA A 67 -6.08 20.67 -2.61
C ALA A 67 -5.67 19.31 -2.02
N ARG A 68 -6.35 18.20 -2.40
CA ARG A 68 -5.99 16.85 -1.98
C ARG A 68 -4.57 16.47 -2.39
N VAL A 69 -4.22 16.73 -3.65
CA VAL A 69 -2.88 16.45 -4.16
C VAL A 69 -1.81 17.25 -3.40
N ILE A 70 -2.05 18.54 -3.17
CA ILE A 70 -1.11 19.40 -2.43
C ILE A 70 -0.92 18.87 -1.00
N VAL A 71 -2.00 18.62 -0.26
CA VAL A 71 -1.92 18.10 1.12
C VAL A 71 -1.22 16.74 1.15
N PHE A 72 -1.56 15.85 0.21
CA PHE A 72 -0.94 14.53 0.09
C PHE A 72 0.57 14.63 -0.13
N VAL A 73 1.01 15.44 -1.09
CA VAL A 73 2.45 15.61 -1.40
C VAL A 73 3.19 16.23 -0.21
N LEU A 74 2.63 17.27 0.42
CA LEU A 74 3.24 17.89 1.60
C LEU A 74 3.35 16.89 2.76
N ALA A 75 2.30 16.11 3.02
CA ALA A 75 2.31 15.08 4.05
C ALA A 75 3.34 13.98 3.76
N LEU A 76 3.49 13.57 2.48
CA LEU A 76 4.53 12.62 2.06
C LEU A 76 5.94 13.18 2.28
N LEU A 77 6.17 14.45 1.97
CA LEU A 77 7.48 15.08 2.17
C LEU A 77 7.84 15.15 3.65
N VAL A 78 6.92 15.62 4.49
CA VAL A 78 7.12 15.69 5.94
C VAL A 78 7.31 14.30 6.55
N GLY A 79 6.43 13.35 6.21
CA GLY A 79 6.52 11.97 6.69
C GLY A 79 7.78 11.25 6.18
N GLY A 80 8.21 11.54 4.95
CA GLY A 80 9.47 11.06 4.39
C GLY A 80 10.68 11.58 5.16
N LEU A 81 10.69 12.86 5.54
CA LEU A 81 11.74 13.48 6.35
C LEU A 81 11.79 12.84 7.75
N ILE A 82 10.64 12.67 8.40
CA ILE A 82 10.53 11.99 9.71
C ILE A 82 11.04 10.56 9.60
N SER A 83 10.63 9.83 8.56
CA SER A 83 11.08 8.46 8.30
C SER A 83 12.59 8.38 8.05
N TRP A 84 13.16 9.35 7.35
CA TRP A 84 14.62 9.42 7.14
C TRP A 84 15.37 9.65 8.45
N LEU A 85 14.89 10.57 9.29
CA LEU A 85 15.48 10.88 10.60
C LEU A 85 15.40 9.67 11.54
N ALA A 86 14.25 9.01 11.61
CA ALA A 86 14.06 7.80 12.42
C ALA A 86 15.01 6.67 11.99
N ARG A 87 15.17 6.42 10.68
CA ARG A 87 16.13 5.44 10.17
C ARG A 87 17.58 5.77 10.56
N LYS A 88 17.95 7.04 10.54
CA LYS A 88 19.29 7.47 10.95
C LYS A 88 19.53 7.17 12.42
N LEU A 89 18.53 7.37 13.27
CA LEU A 89 18.61 7.08 14.70
C LEU A 89 18.79 5.57 14.97
N ILE A 90 17.98 4.74 14.32
CA ILE A 90 17.97 3.28 14.52
C ILE A 90 19.27 2.62 14.06
N ARG A 91 19.91 3.13 13.01
CA ARG A 91 21.22 2.62 12.56
C ARG A 91 22.32 2.69 13.62
N HIS A 92 22.19 3.58 14.60
CA HIS A 92 23.16 3.75 15.69
C HIS A 92 22.86 2.86 16.90
N THR A 93 21.73 2.15 16.94
CA THR A 93 21.32 1.33 18.12
C THR A 93 21.76 -0.13 18.07
N GLY A 94 22.48 -0.57 17.05
CA GLY A 94 22.95 -1.96 16.91
C GLY A 94 21.86 -2.97 16.52
N LEU A 95 20.61 -2.58 16.42
CA LEU A 95 19.46 -3.44 16.07
C LEU A 95 19.33 -3.72 14.56
N SER A 96 20.32 -3.34 13.78
CA SER A 96 20.26 -3.40 12.30
C SER A 96 20.10 -4.83 11.76
N GLY A 97 20.61 -5.86 12.44
CA GLY A 97 20.48 -7.26 12.01
C GLY A 97 19.04 -7.77 12.10
N LEU A 98 18.38 -7.53 13.23
CA LEU A 98 16.98 -7.91 13.44
C LEU A 98 16.03 -7.14 12.54
N ASP A 99 16.27 -5.84 12.38
CA ASP A 99 15.50 -4.97 11.48
C ASP A 99 15.56 -5.45 10.02
N ARG A 100 16.72 -5.92 9.56
CA ARG A 100 16.87 -6.49 8.22
C ARG A 100 16.14 -7.83 8.06
N LEU A 101 16.20 -8.70 9.07
CA LEU A 101 15.51 -9.98 9.05
C LEU A 101 13.99 -9.79 9.00
N LEU A 102 13.47 -8.91 9.85
CA LEU A 102 12.06 -8.52 9.83
C LEU A 102 11.69 -7.82 8.51
N GLY A 103 12.61 -7.04 7.94
CA GLY A 103 12.46 -6.42 6.62
C GLY A 103 12.32 -7.44 5.50
N ALA A 104 13.08 -8.55 5.54
CA ALA A 104 12.92 -9.64 4.59
C ALA A 104 11.54 -10.28 4.66
N GLY A 105 11.06 -10.59 5.88
CA GLY A 105 9.72 -11.14 6.12
C GLY A 105 8.62 -10.20 5.62
N PHE A 106 8.75 -8.91 5.91
CA PHE A 106 7.82 -7.90 5.44
C PHE A 106 7.85 -7.71 3.92
N GLY A 107 9.06 -7.73 3.32
CA GLY A 107 9.22 -7.70 1.86
C GLY A 107 8.58 -8.90 1.18
N PHE A 108 8.70 -10.09 1.77
CA PHE A 108 8.02 -11.30 1.29
C PHE A 108 6.49 -11.17 1.39
N LEU A 109 5.98 -10.71 2.54
CA LEU A 109 4.54 -10.48 2.71
C LEU A 109 3.99 -9.49 1.68
N ARG A 110 4.73 -8.40 1.42
CA ARG A 110 4.38 -7.44 0.37
C ARG A 110 4.33 -8.09 -1.02
N ALA A 111 5.28 -8.97 -1.34
CA ALA A 111 5.27 -9.70 -2.60
C ALA A 111 4.02 -10.58 -2.73
N VAL A 112 3.64 -11.30 -1.67
CA VAL A 112 2.41 -12.11 -1.64
C VAL A 112 1.17 -11.26 -1.93
N VAL A 113 1.07 -10.09 -1.29
CA VAL A 113 -0.05 -9.15 -1.54
C VAL A 113 -0.04 -8.65 -2.98
N LEU A 114 1.12 -8.26 -3.52
CA LEU A 114 1.24 -7.78 -4.90
C LEU A 114 0.88 -8.87 -5.92
N ILE A 115 1.30 -10.12 -5.67
CA ILE A 115 0.94 -11.28 -6.50
C ILE A 115 -0.58 -11.50 -6.45
N GLY A 116 -1.17 -11.47 -5.26
CA GLY A 116 -2.63 -11.59 -5.09
C GLY A 116 -3.41 -10.50 -5.85
N LEU A 117 -2.95 -9.25 -5.76
CA LEU A 117 -3.54 -8.14 -6.53
C LEU A 117 -3.36 -8.32 -8.03
N ALA A 118 -2.20 -8.80 -8.49
CA ALA A 118 -1.94 -9.08 -9.90
C ALA A 118 -2.87 -10.17 -10.43
N VAL A 119 -3.08 -11.26 -9.66
CA VAL A 119 -4.04 -12.33 -10.03
C VAL A 119 -5.47 -11.80 -10.11
N ILE A 120 -5.89 -10.96 -9.16
CA ILE A 120 -7.21 -10.31 -9.22
C ILE A 120 -7.33 -9.43 -10.46
N ALA A 121 -6.29 -8.67 -10.80
CA ALA A 121 -6.28 -7.85 -12.01
C ALA A 121 -6.35 -8.72 -13.30
N MET A 122 -5.62 -9.85 -13.32
CA MET A 122 -5.68 -10.81 -14.42
C MET A 122 -7.07 -11.43 -14.59
N GLU A 123 -7.79 -11.70 -13.48
CA GLU A 123 -9.17 -12.16 -13.52
C GLU A 123 -10.09 -11.13 -14.18
N PHE A 124 -9.94 -9.85 -13.83
CA PHE A 124 -10.68 -8.74 -14.44
C PHE A 124 -10.42 -8.59 -15.94
N LEU A 125 -9.17 -8.86 -16.36
CA LEU A 125 -8.74 -8.78 -17.76
C LEU A 125 -9.03 -10.06 -18.56
N GLY A 126 -9.56 -11.12 -17.95
CA GLY A 126 -9.81 -12.41 -18.59
C GLY A 126 -8.54 -13.21 -18.93
N LEU A 127 -7.37 -12.81 -18.41
CA LEU A 127 -6.07 -13.43 -18.71
C LEU A 127 -5.81 -14.73 -17.93
N GLN A 128 -6.67 -15.10 -17.01
CA GLN A 128 -6.50 -16.32 -16.21
C GLN A 128 -6.62 -17.59 -17.04
N GLN A 129 -7.22 -17.55 -18.24
CA GLN A 129 -7.39 -18.70 -19.10
C GLN A 129 -6.21 -18.93 -20.04
N GLU A 130 -5.25 -18.04 -20.06
CA GLU A 130 -4.08 -18.15 -20.92
C GLU A 130 -3.20 -19.35 -20.54
N PRO A 131 -2.66 -20.11 -21.53
CA PRO A 131 -1.87 -21.33 -21.29
C PRO A 131 -0.67 -21.10 -20.38
N TRP A 132 0.04 -19.97 -20.54
CA TRP A 132 1.20 -19.62 -19.74
C TRP A 132 0.89 -19.43 -18.24
N TRP A 133 -0.37 -19.09 -17.91
CA TRP A 133 -0.85 -19.00 -16.54
C TRP A 133 -1.33 -20.34 -16.01
N GLN A 134 -2.12 -21.08 -16.81
CA GLN A 134 -2.71 -22.36 -16.40
C GLN A 134 -1.65 -23.44 -16.13
N GLU A 135 -0.55 -23.43 -16.89
CA GLU A 135 0.57 -24.36 -16.75
C GLU A 135 1.60 -23.93 -15.69
N ALA A 136 1.40 -22.79 -15.02
CA ALA A 136 2.34 -22.30 -14.03
C ALA A 136 2.31 -23.16 -12.76
N ARG A 137 3.49 -23.61 -12.32
CA ARG A 137 3.63 -24.43 -11.11
C ARG A 137 3.29 -23.64 -9.83
N LEU A 138 3.55 -22.35 -9.83
CA LEU A 138 3.28 -21.46 -8.70
C LEU A 138 1.87 -20.90 -8.70
N LYS A 139 1.04 -21.18 -9.73
CA LYS A 139 -0.36 -20.76 -9.81
C LYS A 139 -1.15 -21.05 -8.53
N PRO A 140 -1.13 -22.26 -7.92
CA PRO A 140 -1.90 -22.52 -6.70
C PRO A 140 -1.56 -21.56 -5.56
N TYR A 141 -0.28 -21.23 -5.39
CA TYR A 141 0.16 -20.28 -4.35
C TYR A 141 -0.28 -18.85 -4.65
N ALA A 142 -0.25 -18.46 -5.92
CA ALA A 142 -0.72 -17.15 -6.36
C ALA A 142 -2.24 -17.01 -6.20
N ASP A 143 -3.00 -18.06 -6.51
CA ASP A 143 -4.45 -18.10 -6.31
C ASP A 143 -4.81 -18.03 -4.83
N HIS A 144 -4.06 -18.71 -3.94
CA HIS A 144 -4.23 -18.57 -2.49
C HIS A 144 -3.94 -17.14 -2.01
N ALA A 145 -2.91 -16.50 -2.56
CA ALA A 145 -2.63 -15.10 -2.24
C ALA A 145 -3.78 -14.18 -2.66
N ALA A 146 -4.36 -14.39 -3.85
CA ALA A 146 -5.52 -13.65 -4.33
C ALA A 146 -6.76 -13.88 -3.45
N ALA A 147 -7.02 -15.13 -3.05
CA ALA A 147 -8.10 -15.49 -2.15
C ALA A 147 -7.96 -14.81 -0.78
N ALA A 148 -6.74 -14.79 -0.22
CA ALA A 148 -6.46 -14.09 1.03
C ALA A 148 -6.72 -12.58 0.91
N VAL A 149 -6.26 -11.93 -0.16
CA VAL A 149 -6.50 -10.49 -0.40
C VAL A 149 -8.00 -10.22 -0.51
N LYS A 150 -8.76 -11.02 -1.28
CA LYS A 150 -10.22 -10.88 -1.39
C LYS A 150 -10.90 -11.02 -0.04
N TYR A 151 -10.53 -12.05 0.74
CA TYR A 151 -11.10 -12.31 2.06
C TYR A 151 -10.92 -11.12 3.02
N TYR A 152 -9.70 -10.58 3.11
CA TYR A 152 -9.43 -9.43 3.98
C TYR A 152 -10.10 -8.14 3.48
N ALA A 153 -10.21 -7.96 2.17
CA ALA A 153 -10.93 -6.83 1.59
C ALA A 153 -12.44 -6.90 1.91
N GLU A 154 -13.05 -8.08 1.81
CA GLU A 154 -14.46 -8.29 2.18
C GLU A 154 -14.70 -8.10 3.68
N LEU A 155 -13.79 -8.62 4.52
CA LEU A 155 -13.86 -8.43 5.98
C LEU A 155 -13.82 -6.95 6.34
N GLY A 156 -12.92 -6.19 5.72
CA GLY A 156 -12.81 -4.74 5.89
C GLY A 156 -14.09 -4.01 5.45
N ASN A 157 -14.67 -4.42 4.32
CA ASN A 157 -15.91 -3.82 3.82
C ASN A 157 -17.11 -4.10 4.75
N ARG A 158 -17.24 -5.32 5.25
CA ARG A 158 -18.27 -5.67 6.25
C ARG A 158 -18.14 -4.83 7.51
N TYR A 159 -16.92 -4.69 8.02
CA TYR A 159 -16.66 -3.89 9.22
C TYR A 159 -17.04 -2.40 9.01
N LEU A 160 -16.75 -1.87 7.83
CA LEU A 160 -17.13 -0.49 7.48
C LEU A 160 -18.65 -0.32 7.33
N GLN A 161 -19.35 -1.34 6.83
CA GLN A 161 -20.81 -1.34 6.76
C GLN A 161 -21.44 -1.38 8.15
N ASP A 162 -20.96 -2.25 9.04
CA ASP A 162 -21.40 -2.32 10.43
C ASP A 162 -21.22 -0.99 11.18
N LEU A 163 -20.11 -0.29 10.91
CA LEU A 163 -19.87 1.04 11.50
C LEU A 163 -20.84 2.11 10.96
N LYS A 164 -21.26 2.01 9.70
CA LYS A 164 -22.25 2.91 9.09
C LYS A 164 -23.68 2.62 9.55
N GLU A 165 -23.99 1.35 9.81
CA GLU A 165 -25.30 0.90 10.25
C GLU A 165 -25.51 1.03 11.77
N ARG A 166 -24.43 1.30 12.55
CA ARG A 166 -24.55 1.75 13.93
C ARG A 166 -24.86 3.23 13.94
N PRO A 167 -26.14 3.67 13.84
CA PRO A 167 -26.48 5.06 14.00
C PRO A 167 -26.10 5.44 15.42
N ALA A 168 -25.75 6.71 15.62
CA ALA A 168 -25.44 7.33 16.89
C ALA A 168 -26.55 7.05 17.93
N ALA A 169 -26.54 5.87 18.50
CA ALA A 169 -27.42 5.45 19.60
C ALA A 169 -26.76 5.79 20.93
N SER A 170 -26.19 7.00 21.04
CA SER A 170 -25.74 7.58 22.31
C SER A 170 -25.39 9.07 22.10
N ALA A 171 -26.41 9.88 21.86
CA ALA A 171 -26.34 11.30 22.13
C ALA A 171 -27.58 11.70 22.92
#